data_a6362279e4039b41a992ed8e854b41c4
#
_entry.id   a6362279e4039b41a992ed8e854b41c4
#
_cell.length_a   1.000
_cell.length_b   1.000
_cell.length_c   1.000
_cell.angle_alpha   90.00
_cell.angle_beta   90.00
_cell.angle_gamma   90.00
#
_symmetry.space_group_name_H-M   'P 1'
#
loop_
_entity.id
_entity.type
_entity.pdbx_description
1 polymer ?
#
loop_
_entity_poly.entity_id
_entity_poly.type
_entity_poly.pdbx_seq_one_letter_code
_entity_poly.pdbx_strand_id
1 'polypeptide(L)'
;MIPFLVLIAINLIILFMIREPENFAEVKKRYKILREHIEKTNNEKFRVLIRPIPLTALRKMSGTVGYNVNKGADITICIDGEVNEIMHVLIHELAHSTVPEWTHSENFWNNFMELRGVCESIGIYTRLPDKTKFCGQYIQDK
;
A
#
# COMPACT_ATOMS: atom_id res chain seq x y z
N MET A 1 27.70 35.41 -9.46
CA MET A 1 26.78 35.44 -8.27
C MET A 1 25.37 35.03 -8.63
N ILE A 2 24.69 35.81 -9.49
CA ILE A 2 23.29 35.49 -9.93
C ILE A 2 23.16 34.08 -10.52
N PRO A 3 24.00 33.61 -11.47
CA PRO A 3 23.87 32.28 -12.05
C PRO A 3 24.04 31.16 -11.02
N PHE A 4 24.86 31.36 -10.01
CA PHE A 4 25.06 30.38 -8.94
C PHE A 4 23.81 30.25 -8.04
N LEU A 5 23.19 31.41 -7.68
CA LEU A 5 21.97 31.40 -6.90
C LEU A 5 20.80 30.80 -7.68
N VAL A 6 20.72 31.05 -8.99
CA VAL A 6 19.71 30.43 -9.85
C VAL A 6 19.88 28.92 -9.91
N LEU A 7 21.11 28.43 -10.01
CA LEU A 7 21.40 27.00 -10.01
C LEU A 7 20.99 26.34 -8.68
N ILE A 8 21.28 26.99 -7.55
CA ILE A 8 20.84 26.50 -6.24
C ILE A 8 19.31 26.46 -6.17
N ALA A 9 18.62 27.52 -6.61
CA ALA A 9 17.16 27.56 -6.60
C ALA A 9 16.55 26.44 -7.45
N ILE A 10 17.10 26.21 -8.64
CA ILE A 10 16.65 25.12 -9.53
C ILE A 10 16.82 23.76 -8.84
N ASN A 11 17.99 23.51 -8.23
CA ASN A 11 18.23 22.25 -7.51
C ASN A 11 17.27 22.06 -6.33
N LEU A 12 16.99 23.11 -5.56
CA LEU A 12 16.02 23.04 -4.46
C LEU A 12 14.60 22.75 -4.96
N ILE A 13 14.21 23.36 -6.09
CA ILE A 13 12.91 23.08 -6.73
C ILE A 13 12.84 21.61 -7.18
N ILE A 14 13.90 21.12 -7.84
CA ILE A 14 13.95 19.72 -8.27
C ILE A 14 13.85 18.78 -7.05
N LEU A 15 14.61 19.01 -6.01
CA LEU A 15 14.56 18.22 -4.78
C LEU A 15 13.17 18.24 -4.15
N PHE A 16 12.49 19.37 -4.16
CA PHE A 16 11.13 19.48 -3.68
C PHE A 16 10.13 18.70 -4.56
N MET A 17 10.30 18.77 -5.89
CA MET A 17 9.42 18.08 -6.84
C MET A 17 9.56 16.56 -6.81
N ILE A 18 10.74 16.04 -6.50
CA ILE A 18 10.99 14.59 -6.39
C ILE A 18 10.75 14.04 -4.99
N ARG A 19 10.37 14.90 -4.04
CA ARG A 19 10.07 14.48 -2.67
C ARG A 19 8.89 13.50 -2.67
N GLU A 20 9.08 12.39 -1.97
CA GLU A 20 8.03 11.39 -1.77
C GLU A 20 6.86 11.99 -0.97
N PRO A 21 5.60 11.79 -1.39
CA PRO A 21 4.44 12.22 -0.62
C PRO A 21 4.43 11.60 0.79
N GLU A 22 4.04 12.40 1.78
CA GLU A 22 4.05 11.97 3.20
C GLU A 22 3.13 10.76 3.45
N ASN A 23 1.95 10.72 2.82
CA ASN A 23 1.03 9.60 2.95
C ASN A 23 1.63 8.30 2.41
N PHE A 24 2.35 8.35 1.30
CA PHE A 24 3.01 7.17 0.73
C PHE A 24 4.20 6.72 1.59
N ALA A 25 4.99 7.65 2.12
CA ALA A 25 6.07 7.34 3.05
C ALA A 25 5.54 6.63 4.31
N GLU A 26 4.40 7.08 4.85
CA GLU A 26 3.76 6.45 6.00
C GLU A 26 3.23 5.05 5.67
N VAL A 27 2.65 4.85 4.48
CA VAL A 27 2.20 3.53 4.01
C VAL A 27 3.39 2.56 3.92
N LYS A 28 4.51 2.99 3.36
CA LYS A 28 5.73 2.17 3.28
C LYS A 28 6.25 1.80 4.67
N LYS A 29 6.20 2.72 5.62
CA LYS A 29 6.58 2.49 7.01
C LYS A 29 5.67 1.43 7.65
N ARG A 30 4.37 1.55 7.49
CA ARG A 30 3.39 0.56 8.00
C ARG A 30 3.56 -0.81 7.35
N TYR A 31 3.82 -0.83 6.05
CA TYR A 31 4.12 -2.07 5.34
C TYR A 31 5.37 -2.77 5.89
N LYS A 32 6.42 -2.01 6.20
CA LYS A 32 7.61 -2.55 6.85
C LYS A 32 7.28 -3.14 8.23
N ILE A 33 6.49 -2.43 9.03
CA ILE A 33 6.04 -2.91 10.35
C ILE A 33 5.29 -4.24 10.21
N LEU A 34 4.40 -4.36 9.23
CA LEU A 34 3.69 -5.61 8.95
C LEU A 34 4.64 -6.76 8.64
N ARG A 35 5.59 -6.56 7.73
CA ARG A 35 6.54 -7.60 7.36
C ARG A 35 7.41 -8.05 8.54
N GLU A 36 7.90 -7.12 9.34
CA GLU A 36 8.67 -7.40 10.55
C GLU A 36 7.83 -8.17 11.58
N HIS A 37 6.56 -7.84 11.72
CA HIS A 37 5.63 -8.55 12.61
C HIS A 37 5.40 -9.99 12.15
N ILE A 38 5.16 -10.20 10.84
CA ILE A 38 4.99 -11.54 10.27
C ILE A 38 6.23 -12.40 10.50
N GLU A 39 7.41 -11.84 10.28
CA GLU A 39 8.69 -12.55 10.52
C GLU A 39 8.89 -12.86 11.99
N LYS A 40 8.70 -11.88 12.87
CA LYS A 40 8.90 -12.01 14.31
C LYS A 40 7.95 -13.02 14.95
N THR A 41 6.71 -13.08 14.50
CA THR A 41 5.70 -14.02 15.01
C THR A 41 5.77 -15.40 14.33
N ASN A 42 6.68 -15.58 13.38
CA ASN A 42 6.83 -16.81 12.61
C ASN A 42 5.51 -17.28 12.00
N ASN A 43 4.77 -16.35 11.39
CA ASN A 43 3.48 -16.62 10.78
C ASN A 43 3.65 -17.37 9.45
N GLU A 44 3.47 -18.69 9.48
CA GLU A 44 3.65 -19.57 8.32
C GLU A 44 2.68 -19.23 7.17
N LYS A 45 1.47 -18.87 7.48
CA LYS A 45 0.44 -18.58 6.47
C LYS A 45 0.82 -17.37 5.60
N PHE A 46 1.40 -16.33 6.21
CA PHE A 46 1.79 -15.10 5.52
C PHE A 46 3.29 -14.97 5.28
N ARG A 47 4.03 -16.06 5.42
CA ARG A 47 5.48 -16.08 5.22
C ARG A 47 5.92 -15.52 3.87
N VAL A 48 5.13 -15.75 2.83
CA VAL A 48 5.39 -15.21 1.49
C VAL A 48 5.47 -13.68 1.47
N LEU A 49 4.85 -13.00 2.43
CA LEU A 49 4.83 -11.53 2.52
C LEU A 49 6.05 -10.94 3.25
N ILE A 50 6.92 -11.75 3.83
CA ILE A 50 8.14 -11.25 4.51
C ILE A 50 9.07 -10.59 3.50
N ARG A 51 9.19 -11.16 2.29
CA ARG A 51 9.95 -10.54 1.21
C ARG A 51 9.25 -9.26 0.74
N PRO A 52 9.94 -8.10 0.75
CA PRO A 52 9.33 -6.85 0.32
C PRO A 52 8.95 -6.88 -1.15
N ILE A 53 7.71 -6.49 -1.43
CA ILE A 53 7.21 -6.26 -2.78
C ILE A 53 7.41 -4.78 -3.09
N PRO A 54 8.02 -4.41 -4.23
CA PRO A 54 8.13 -3.02 -4.62
C PRO A 54 6.76 -2.35 -4.72
N LEU A 55 6.63 -1.15 -4.17
CA LEU A 55 5.41 -0.36 -4.23
C LEU A 55 5.59 0.80 -5.21
N THR A 56 4.66 0.94 -6.13
CA THR A 56 4.56 2.06 -7.05
C THR A 56 3.35 2.90 -6.71
N ALA A 57 3.54 4.20 -6.53
CA ALA A 57 2.48 5.15 -6.21
C ALA A 57 2.04 5.91 -7.45
N LEU A 58 0.73 5.98 -7.69
CA LEU A 58 0.13 6.84 -8.71
C LEU A 58 -0.82 7.82 -8.04
N ARG A 59 -0.76 9.09 -8.45
CA ARG A 59 -1.64 10.14 -7.90
C ARG A 59 -3.07 10.04 -8.40
N LYS A 60 -3.27 9.39 -9.56
CA LYS A 60 -4.59 9.13 -10.14
C LYS A 60 -4.59 7.77 -10.81
N MET A 61 -5.69 7.05 -10.67
CA MET A 61 -5.96 5.80 -11.39
C MET A 61 -7.39 5.83 -11.91
N SER A 62 -7.61 5.18 -13.05
CA SER A 62 -8.93 5.10 -13.69
C SER A 62 -9.40 3.64 -13.73
N GLY A 63 -10.61 3.39 -13.23
CA GLY A 63 -11.23 2.07 -13.25
C GLY A 63 -10.73 1.08 -12.19
N THR A 64 -9.67 1.42 -11.46
CA THR A 64 -9.13 0.63 -10.36
C THR A 64 -8.44 1.54 -9.35
N VAL A 65 -8.17 1.03 -8.16
CA VAL A 65 -7.43 1.76 -7.10
C VAL A 65 -6.07 1.15 -6.82
N GLY A 66 -5.81 -0.02 -7.36
CA GLY A 66 -4.54 -0.71 -7.23
C GLY A 66 -4.51 -2.03 -8.00
N TYR A 67 -3.32 -2.55 -8.21
CA TYR A 67 -3.13 -3.89 -8.78
C TYR A 67 -1.80 -4.49 -8.36
N ASN A 68 -1.74 -5.82 -8.39
CA ASN A 68 -0.55 -6.61 -8.06
C ASN A 68 -0.06 -7.30 -9.34
N VAL A 69 1.17 -7.04 -9.72
CA VAL A 69 1.80 -7.63 -10.91
C VAL A 69 2.46 -8.95 -10.52
N ASN A 70 2.09 -10.04 -11.20
CA ASN A 70 2.68 -11.37 -11.00
C ASN A 70 2.79 -11.80 -9.54
N LYS A 71 1.79 -11.43 -8.72
CA LYS A 71 1.70 -11.81 -7.31
C LYS A 71 2.95 -11.48 -6.48
N GLY A 72 3.53 -10.31 -6.72
CA GLY A 72 4.63 -9.81 -5.92
C GLY A 72 5.83 -9.28 -6.71
N ALA A 73 5.71 -9.09 -8.02
CA ALA A 73 6.71 -8.37 -8.80
C ALA A 73 6.65 -6.86 -8.54
N ASP A 74 5.44 -6.32 -8.43
CA ASP A 74 5.16 -4.93 -8.07
C ASP A 74 3.72 -4.80 -7.60
N ILE A 75 3.47 -3.90 -6.66
CA ILE A 75 2.13 -3.45 -6.30
C ILE A 75 2.04 -1.97 -6.62
N THR A 76 1.10 -1.62 -7.51
CA THR A 76 0.80 -0.24 -7.87
C THR A 76 -0.48 0.18 -7.17
N ILE A 77 -0.44 1.30 -6.47
CA ILE A 77 -1.59 1.83 -5.70
C ILE A 77 -1.79 3.31 -5.96
N CYS A 78 -3.07 3.71 -5.99
CA CYS A 78 -3.44 5.11 -5.96
C CYS A 78 -3.16 5.70 -4.58
N ILE A 79 -2.59 6.90 -4.54
CA ILE A 79 -2.27 7.60 -3.28
C ILE A 79 -3.06 8.89 -3.09
N ASP A 80 -4.13 9.07 -3.85
CA ASP A 80 -5.02 10.25 -3.72
C ASP A 80 -6.06 10.02 -2.62
N GLY A 81 -5.60 9.99 -1.38
CA GLY A 81 -6.46 9.77 -0.22
C GLY A 81 -5.69 9.67 1.09
N GLU A 82 -6.38 9.25 2.12
CA GLU A 82 -5.83 9.09 3.46
C GLU A 82 -4.97 7.82 3.56
N VAL A 83 -4.01 7.84 4.47
CA VAL A 83 -3.12 6.68 4.73
C VAL A 83 -3.92 5.40 4.96
N ASN A 84 -4.97 5.47 5.75
CA ASN A 84 -5.78 4.29 6.09
C ASN A 84 -6.50 3.71 4.87
N GLU A 85 -6.99 4.55 3.95
CA GLU A 85 -7.61 4.13 2.69
C GLU A 85 -6.59 3.45 1.78
N ILE A 86 -5.38 4.02 1.68
CA ILE A 86 -4.28 3.42 0.92
C ILE A 86 -3.89 2.06 1.51
N MET A 87 -3.85 1.96 2.84
CA MET A 87 -3.57 0.69 3.53
C MET A 87 -4.63 -0.37 3.22
N HIS A 88 -5.92 0.01 3.13
CA HIS A 88 -6.98 -0.92 2.71
C HIS A 88 -6.65 -1.56 1.36
N VAL A 89 -6.27 -0.74 0.38
CA VAL A 89 -5.90 -1.22 -0.97
C VAL A 89 -4.64 -2.08 -0.91
N LEU A 90 -3.62 -1.65 -0.16
CA LEU A 90 -2.39 -2.43 -0.01
C LEU A 90 -2.67 -3.82 0.57
N ILE A 91 -3.47 -3.92 1.63
CA ILE A 91 -3.84 -5.20 2.25
C ILE A 91 -4.55 -6.09 1.24
N HIS A 92 -5.46 -5.53 0.44
CA HIS A 92 -6.15 -6.24 -0.64
C HIS A 92 -5.15 -6.81 -1.66
N GLU A 93 -4.22 -5.99 -2.13
CA GLU A 93 -3.22 -6.41 -3.11
C GLU A 93 -2.23 -7.43 -2.52
N LEU A 94 -1.83 -7.28 -1.27
CA LEU A 94 -1.01 -8.26 -0.56
C LEU A 94 -1.73 -9.61 -0.44
N ALA A 95 -3.03 -9.61 -0.19
CA ALA A 95 -3.82 -10.84 -0.11
C ALA A 95 -3.80 -11.63 -1.42
N HIS A 96 -3.75 -10.97 -2.57
CA HIS A 96 -3.58 -11.65 -3.86
C HIS A 96 -2.28 -12.45 -3.96
N SER A 97 -1.23 -12.05 -3.27
CA SER A 97 0.05 -12.77 -3.22
C SER A 97 0.02 -14.00 -2.31
N THR A 98 -1.03 -14.18 -1.52
CA THR A 98 -1.13 -15.28 -0.54
C THR A 98 -1.92 -16.48 -1.07
N VAL A 99 -2.50 -16.39 -2.26
CA VAL A 99 -3.31 -17.44 -2.89
C VAL A 99 -2.83 -17.69 -4.31
N PRO A 100 -2.95 -18.94 -4.85
CA PRO A 100 -2.52 -19.25 -6.20
C PRO A 100 -3.47 -18.70 -7.28
N GLU A 101 -4.75 -18.61 -7.00
CA GLU A 101 -5.76 -18.10 -7.94
C GLU A 101 -5.72 -16.58 -8.09
N TRP A 102 -6.17 -16.07 -9.25
CA TRP A 102 -6.25 -14.64 -9.53
C TRP A 102 -7.62 -14.03 -9.23
N THR A 103 -8.61 -14.86 -8.94
CA THR A 103 -9.97 -14.42 -8.62
C THR A 103 -10.08 -14.02 -7.14
N HIS A 104 -11.12 -13.26 -6.81
CA HIS A 104 -11.51 -12.98 -5.42
C HIS A 104 -12.26 -14.19 -4.84
N SER A 105 -11.56 -15.33 -4.74
CA SER A 105 -12.07 -16.58 -4.20
C SER A 105 -12.41 -16.49 -2.71
N GLU A 106 -13.03 -17.52 -2.17
CA GLU A 106 -13.24 -17.66 -0.73
C GLU A 106 -11.90 -17.66 0.01
N ASN A 107 -10.88 -18.35 -0.50
CA ASN A 107 -9.53 -18.35 0.07
C ASN A 107 -8.94 -16.94 0.09
N PHE A 108 -9.09 -16.17 -1.00
CA PHE A 108 -8.65 -14.78 -1.04
C PHE A 108 -9.30 -13.96 0.08
N TRP A 109 -10.63 -14.02 0.19
CA TRP A 109 -11.36 -13.23 1.20
C TRP A 109 -11.01 -13.64 2.63
N ASN A 110 -10.82 -14.94 2.87
CA ASN A 110 -10.40 -15.43 4.17
C ASN A 110 -9.01 -14.89 4.53
N ASN A 111 -8.07 -14.93 3.59
CA ASN A 111 -6.73 -14.40 3.79
C ASN A 111 -6.72 -12.87 3.93
N PHE A 112 -7.53 -12.17 3.13
CA PHE A 112 -7.70 -10.73 3.26
C PHE A 112 -8.20 -10.34 4.66
N MET A 113 -9.26 -10.99 5.14
CA MET A 113 -9.83 -10.70 6.47
C MET A 113 -8.84 -11.00 7.60
N GLU A 114 -8.09 -12.10 7.49
CA GLU A 114 -7.09 -12.45 8.49
C GLU A 114 -5.90 -11.49 8.48
N LEU A 115 -5.39 -11.14 7.29
CA LEU A 115 -4.30 -10.17 7.15
C LEU A 115 -4.72 -8.79 7.64
N ARG A 116 -5.94 -8.37 7.33
CA ARG A 116 -6.54 -7.14 7.87
C ARG A 116 -6.57 -7.17 9.40
N GLY A 117 -7.01 -8.28 9.99
CA GLY A 117 -7.03 -8.46 11.43
C GLY A 117 -5.65 -8.33 12.07
N VAL A 118 -4.61 -8.84 11.43
CA VAL A 118 -3.22 -8.65 11.86
C VAL A 118 -2.87 -7.16 11.85
N CYS A 119 -3.16 -6.45 10.77
CA CYS A 119 -2.89 -5.02 10.65
C CYS A 119 -3.65 -4.19 11.69
N GLU A 120 -4.90 -4.54 11.97
CA GLU A 120 -5.70 -3.91 13.01
C GLU A 120 -5.06 -4.13 14.40
N SER A 121 -4.63 -5.35 14.69
CA SER A 121 -4.09 -5.73 15.99
C SER A 121 -2.76 -5.03 16.32
N ILE A 122 -1.94 -4.73 15.31
CA ILE A 122 -0.66 -4.02 15.48
C ILE A 122 -0.78 -2.52 15.26
N GLY A 123 -1.98 -2.00 15.07
CA GLY A 123 -2.26 -0.56 15.05
C GLY A 123 -1.87 0.16 13.76
N ILE A 124 -1.72 -0.55 12.64
CA ILE A 124 -1.37 0.06 11.35
C ILE A 124 -2.56 0.22 10.40
N TYR A 125 -3.72 -0.25 10.79
CA TYR A 125 -4.95 -0.16 10.00
C TYR A 125 -6.18 -0.06 10.90
N THR A 126 -7.15 0.71 10.47
CA THR A 126 -8.49 0.79 11.08
C THR A 126 -9.53 0.40 10.03
N ARG A 127 -10.42 -0.53 10.39
CA ARG A 127 -11.47 -1.00 9.49
C ARG A 127 -12.33 0.13 8.95
N LEU A 128 -12.67 0.06 7.65
CA LEU A 128 -13.57 0.99 6.96
C LEU A 128 -14.96 0.35 6.84
N PRO A 129 -15.85 0.54 7.82
CA PRO A 129 -17.16 -0.12 7.81
C PRO A 129 -18.11 0.49 6.78
N ASP A 130 -17.93 1.77 6.47
CA ASP A 130 -18.79 2.52 5.58
C ASP A 130 -18.19 2.66 4.20
N LYS A 131 -19.06 2.75 3.18
CA LYS A 131 -18.69 2.98 1.81
C LYS A 131 -17.92 4.31 1.68
N THR A 132 -16.65 4.24 1.32
CA THR A 132 -15.72 5.36 1.30
C THR A 132 -15.25 5.64 -0.12
N LYS A 133 -15.39 6.88 -0.58
CA LYS A 133 -14.89 7.28 -1.89
C LYS A 133 -13.36 7.42 -1.85
N PHE A 134 -12.69 6.73 -2.76
CA PHE A 134 -11.23 6.73 -2.86
C PHE A 134 -10.81 6.59 -4.32
N CYS A 135 -10.00 7.53 -4.83
CA CYS A 135 -9.47 7.50 -6.21
C CYS A 135 -10.56 7.26 -7.28
N GLY A 136 -11.72 7.91 -7.15
CA GLY A 136 -12.83 7.76 -8.08
C GLY A 136 -13.62 6.46 -7.97
N GLN A 137 -13.30 5.61 -7.04
CA GLN A 137 -14.00 4.37 -6.73
C GLN A 137 -14.54 4.39 -5.31
N TYR A 138 -15.22 3.34 -4.91
CA TYR A 138 -15.66 3.14 -3.53
C TYR A 138 -14.98 1.93 -2.93
N ILE A 139 -14.49 2.07 -1.72
CA ILE A 139 -13.88 0.99 -0.93
C ILE A 139 -14.66 0.80 0.36
N GLN A 140 -14.69 -0.42 0.86
CA GLN A 140 -15.38 -0.77 2.10
C GLN A 140 -14.90 -2.13 2.59
N ASP A 141 -14.71 -2.25 3.89
CA ASP A 141 -14.50 -3.54 4.53
C ASP A 141 -15.85 -4.25 4.78
N LYS A 142 -15.82 -5.54 4.58
CA LYS A 142 -16.98 -6.41 4.88
C LYS A 142 -16.86 -7.02 6.27
#